data_ec36cf27e86f85581dec1ec762ce74b9
#
_entry.id   ec36cf27e86f85581dec1ec762ce74b9
#
_cell.length_a   1.000
_cell.length_b   1.000
_cell.length_c   1.000
_cell.angle_alpha   90.00
_cell.angle_beta   90.00
_cell.angle_gamma   90.00
#
_symmetry.space_group_name_H-M   'P 1'
#
loop_
_entity.id
_entity.type
_entity.pdbx_description
1 polymer ?
#
loop_
_entity_poly.entity_id
_entity_poly.type
_entity_poly.pdbx_seq_one_letter_code
_entity_poly.pdbx_strand_id
1 'polypeptide(L)'
;MSDIDEVECVVVGAGAVGLACARALAMRGREVVVLERHEAIGLETSSRNSEVIHAGIYYPAGSLRARLCVEGRHRLHDYMQAHNVPHMHCGKFIVATDERQVGELAGIAARARANGVDDLHELTAAQAMHAEPALSVHGALLSPSTGILDAHAYMLALRGDLEDHGGAIAFGAALDSAETVPGGFLLHVGEMRLKCRMLINSAGLSAPALARRIDGLGREHVPNEYFAKGNYFSHAGGAPFTRLIYPVPEKAGLGVHLTLDMGGQARFGPDVEWITPQGDDLDYRVDPKRGDAFYAAIRRYWPGFKDGALTPAYAGIRPKIHGPDEPVADFVISGPQAHGLAGLVNLFGIESPGLTSSLAIAADVVARLDGGA
;
A
#
# COMPACT_ATOMS: atom_id res chain seq x y z
N MET A 1 7.16 19.38 38.72
CA MET A 1 6.37 18.97 37.55
C MET A 1 7.36 18.99 36.41
N SER A 2 7.69 17.87 35.79
CA SER A 2 8.49 17.84 34.58
C SER A 2 7.75 18.61 33.51
N ASP A 3 8.42 19.55 32.84
CA ASP A 3 7.85 20.22 31.67
C ASP A 3 7.44 19.13 30.66
N ILE A 4 6.20 19.19 30.19
CA ILE A 4 5.70 18.29 29.14
C ILE A 4 6.10 18.94 27.83
N ASP A 5 6.90 18.24 27.03
CA ASP A 5 7.27 18.70 25.68
C ASP A 5 6.02 18.89 24.82
N GLU A 6 6.02 19.92 23.99
CA GLU A 6 4.91 20.24 23.09
C GLU A 6 5.43 20.36 21.66
N VAL A 7 4.70 19.78 20.72
CA VAL A 7 4.98 19.84 19.28
C VAL A 7 3.67 20.11 18.52
N GLU A 8 3.74 20.77 17.36
CA GLU A 8 2.50 21.08 16.63
C GLU A 8 1.81 19.81 16.09
N CYS A 9 2.57 18.93 15.41
CA CYS A 9 2.03 17.75 14.74
C CYS A 9 2.79 16.48 15.15
N VAL A 10 2.05 15.42 15.46
CA VAL A 10 2.58 14.06 15.61
C VAL A 10 1.97 13.15 14.56
N VAL A 11 2.84 12.43 13.84
CA VAL A 11 2.48 11.36 12.91
C VAL A 11 2.92 10.03 13.50
N VAL A 12 2.02 9.06 13.59
CA VAL A 12 2.34 7.73 14.13
C VAL A 12 2.61 6.75 13.00
N GLY A 13 3.82 6.21 12.97
CA GLY A 13 4.31 5.25 11.99
C GLY A 13 5.13 5.89 10.88
N ALA A 14 6.36 5.43 10.69
CA ALA A 14 7.30 5.83 9.64
C ALA A 14 7.27 4.90 8.41
N GLY A 15 6.09 4.39 8.03
CA GLY A 15 5.86 3.77 6.74
C GLY A 15 5.68 4.81 5.64
N ALA A 16 5.57 4.37 4.38
CA ALA A 16 5.47 5.26 3.21
C ALA A 16 4.34 6.30 3.34
N VAL A 17 3.19 5.92 3.89
CA VAL A 17 2.04 6.84 4.06
C VAL A 17 2.29 7.83 5.19
N GLY A 18 2.82 7.39 6.33
CA GLY A 18 3.15 8.27 7.44
C GLY A 18 4.23 9.28 7.08
N LEU A 19 5.30 8.84 6.41
CA LEU A 19 6.36 9.73 5.92
C LEU A 19 5.82 10.75 4.90
N ALA A 20 4.94 10.33 3.98
CA ALA A 20 4.30 11.25 3.04
C ALA A 20 3.44 12.31 3.75
N CYS A 21 2.68 11.92 4.80
CA CYS A 21 1.89 12.86 5.62
C CYS A 21 2.79 13.81 6.39
N ALA A 22 3.83 13.30 7.06
CA ALA A 22 4.76 14.09 7.83
C ALA A 22 5.50 15.12 6.95
N ARG A 23 6.01 14.67 5.80
CA ARG A 23 6.58 15.55 4.78
C ARG A 23 5.61 16.66 4.36
N ALA A 24 4.38 16.30 4.03
CA ALA A 24 3.40 17.27 3.53
C ALA A 24 3.04 18.35 4.58
N LEU A 25 3.08 18.00 5.87
CA LEU A 25 2.90 18.93 6.98
C LEU A 25 4.14 19.81 7.19
N ALA A 26 5.34 19.21 7.21
CA ALA A 26 6.60 19.93 7.39
C ALA A 26 6.86 20.94 6.26
N MET A 27 6.59 20.58 5.01
CA MET A 27 6.67 21.50 3.85
C MET A 27 5.71 22.69 3.94
N ARG A 28 4.71 22.65 4.82
CA ARG A 28 3.82 23.79 5.15
C ARG A 28 4.32 24.60 6.34
N GLY A 29 5.54 24.35 6.82
CA GLY A 29 6.15 25.05 7.94
C GLY A 29 5.62 24.61 9.30
N ARG A 30 4.96 23.45 9.40
CA ARG A 30 4.51 22.90 10.69
C ARG A 30 5.67 22.14 11.35
N GLU A 31 5.73 22.23 12.67
CA GLU A 31 6.63 21.41 13.47
C GLU A 31 6.09 19.98 13.55
N VAL A 32 6.86 19.00 13.03
CA VAL A 32 6.41 17.61 12.89
C VAL A 32 7.37 16.64 13.56
N VAL A 33 6.83 15.77 14.42
CA VAL A 33 7.54 14.58 14.93
C VAL A 33 6.81 13.33 14.47
N VAL A 34 7.55 12.38 13.90
CA VAL A 34 7.07 11.03 13.59
C VAL A 34 7.46 10.10 14.72
N LEU A 35 6.49 9.40 15.30
CA LEU A 35 6.73 8.34 16.28
C LEU A 35 6.76 7.00 15.55
N GLU A 36 7.89 6.30 15.59
CA GLU A 36 8.05 4.97 14.98
C GLU A 36 8.45 3.97 16.07
N ARG A 37 7.68 2.86 16.19
CA ARG A 37 7.93 1.84 17.20
C ARG A 37 9.18 1.00 16.97
N HIS A 38 9.60 0.88 15.72
CA HIS A 38 10.81 0.16 15.33
C HIS A 38 12.05 1.05 15.29
N GLU A 39 13.19 0.44 15.04
CA GLU A 39 14.50 1.12 14.94
C GLU A 39 14.79 1.71 13.55
N ALA A 40 13.91 1.46 12.57
CA ALA A 40 14.05 1.96 11.20
C ALA A 40 12.70 2.21 10.53
N ILE A 41 12.72 2.99 9.44
CA ILE A 41 11.54 3.28 8.63
C ILE A 41 11.04 2.04 7.88
N GLY A 42 9.74 1.94 7.69
CA GLY A 42 9.10 1.03 6.73
C GLY A 42 9.21 -0.46 7.01
N LEU A 43 9.53 -0.90 8.22
CA LEU A 43 9.82 -2.32 8.53
C LEU A 43 8.63 -3.30 8.42
N GLU A 44 7.41 -2.78 8.26
CA GLU A 44 6.22 -3.62 8.12
C GLU A 44 5.68 -3.63 6.69
N THR A 45 4.42 -3.26 6.48
CA THR A 45 3.71 -3.32 5.19
C THR A 45 4.44 -2.56 4.07
N SER A 46 5.13 -1.46 4.38
CA SER A 46 5.76 -0.59 3.37
C SER A 46 6.98 -1.20 2.68
N SER A 47 7.71 -2.12 3.32
CA SER A 47 8.82 -2.87 2.72
C SER A 47 8.46 -4.28 2.28
N ARG A 48 7.21 -4.71 2.54
CA ARG A 48 6.75 -6.09 2.32
C ARG A 48 5.60 -6.14 1.34
N ASN A 49 5.80 -5.60 0.15
CA ASN A 49 4.81 -5.50 -0.91
C ASN A 49 5.45 -5.79 -2.29
N SER A 50 4.68 -5.64 -3.36
CA SER A 50 5.14 -5.91 -4.74
C SER A 50 5.86 -4.73 -5.39
N GLU A 51 6.01 -3.59 -4.73
CA GLU A 51 6.66 -2.37 -5.22
C GLU A 51 6.06 -1.83 -6.53
N VAL A 52 4.80 -2.16 -6.79
CA VAL A 52 4.11 -1.80 -8.04
C VAL A 52 3.52 -0.40 -7.98
N ILE A 53 3.80 0.38 -9.00
CA ILE A 53 3.12 1.63 -9.30
C ILE A 53 1.81 1.27 -10.01
N HIS A 54 0.69 1.29 -9.29
CA HIS A 54 -0.61 0.91 -9.80
C HIS A 54 -1.23 2.01 -10.67
N ALA A 55 -1.87 1.61 -11.77
CA ALA A 55 -2.56 2.56 -12.66
C ALA A 55 -3.95 3.00 -12.15
N GLY A 56 -4.62 2.22 -11.29
CA GLY A 56 -5.98 2.53 -10.81
C GLY A 56 -7.10 1.73 -11.49
N ILE A 57 -6.78 0.61 -12.13
CA ILE A 57 -7.63 -0.14 -13.07
C ILE A 57 -8.83 -0.83 -12.42
N TYR A 58 -8.61 -1.47 -11.24
CA TYR A 58 -9.54 -2.48 -10.72
C TYR A 58 -10.57 -1.97 -9.71
N TYR A 59 -10.36 -0.78 -9.17
CA TYR A 59 -11.12 -0.28 -8.03
C TYR A 59 -12.53 0.16 -8.45
N PRO A 60 -13.54 0.06 -7.56
CA PRO A 60 -14.86 0.57 -7.82
C PRO A 60 -14.82 2.07 -8.17
N ALA A 61 -15.57 2.47 -9.20
CA ALA A 61 -15.63 3.88 -9.60
C ALA A 61 -16.15 4.74 -8.42
N GLY A 62 -15.51 5.89 -8.21
CA GLY A 62 -15.84 6.81 -7.11
C GLY A 62 -15.28 6.42 -5.74
N SER A 63 -14.63 5.27 -5.60
CA SER A 63 -13.96 4.89 -4.35
C SER A 63 -12.73 5.76 -4.07
N LEU A 64 -12.36 5.89 -2.78
CA LEU A 64 -11.11 6.55 -2.40
C LEU A 64 -9.90 5.85 -3.02
N ARG A 65 -9.90 4.52 -3.06
CA ARG A 65 -8.84 3.75 -3.73
C ARG A 65 -8.66 4.13 -5.18
N ALA A 66 -9.77 4.28 -5.93
CA ALA A 66 -9.70 4.66 -7.35
C ALA A 66 -9.14 6.07 -7.50
N ARG A 67 -9.73 7.05 -6.82
CA ARG A 67 -9.33 8.46 -6.88
C ARG A 67 -7.88 8.68 -6.46
N LEU A 68 -7.54 8.18 -5.26
CA LEU A 68 -6.22 8.40 -4.68
C LEU A 68 -5.11 7.60 -5.40
N CYS A 69 -5.45 6.46 -6.04
CA CYS A 69 -4.48 5.73 -6.85
C CYS A 69 -4.12 6.49 -8.13
N VAL A 70 -5.11 6.99 -8.85
CA VAL A 70 -4.88 7.74 -10.11
C VAL A 70 -4.14 9.05 -9.82
N GLU A 71 -4.63 9.83 -8.84
CA GLU A 71 -3.97 11.06 -8.42
C GLU A 71 -2.56 10.81 -7.87
N GLY A 72 -2.43 9.79 -7.00
CA GLY A 72 -1.17 9.42 -6.36
C GLY A 72 -0.13 8.95 -7.37
N ARG A 73 -0.53 8.20 -8.41
CA ARG A 73 0.38 7.79 -9.48
C ARG A 73 1.05 8.98 -10.17
N HIS A 74 0.30 10.01 -10.51
CA HIS A 74 0.87 11.20 -11.14
C HIS A 74 1.84 11.92 -10.19
N ARG A 75 1.42 12.18 -8.96
CA ARG A 75 2.28 12.80 -7.94
C ARG A 75 3.54 11.99 -7.65
N LEU A 76 3.40 10.67 -7.58
CA LEU A 76 4.51 9.75 -7.34
C LEU A 76 5.52 9.77 -8.49
N HIS A 77 5.03 9.79 -9.73
CA HIS A 77 5.89 9.89 -10.91
C HIS A 77 6.73 11.17 -10.88
N ASP A 78 6.11 12.33 -10.70
CA ASP A 78 6.80 13.61 -10.61
C ASP A 78 7.80 13.63 -9.46
N TYR A 79 7.41 13.06 -8.32
CA TYR A 79 8.26 12.96 -7.14
C TYR A 79 9.50 12.09 -7.38
N MET A 80 9.31 10.90 -7.95
CA MET A 80 10.43 9.99 -8.25
C MET A 80 11.44 10.60 -9.21
N GLN A 81 10.98 11.33 -10.22
CA GLN A 81 11.87 12.06 -11.13
C GLN A 81 12.64 13.16 -10.42
N ALA A 82 11.95 13.98 -9.62
CA ALA A 82 12.58 15.10 -8.90
C ALA A 82 13.64 14.65 -7.88
N HIS A 83 13.46 13.48 -7.27
CA HIS A 83 14.31 12.96 -6.19
C HIS A 83 15.23 11.81 -6.64
N ASN A 84 15.27 11.49 -7.94
CA ASN A 84 16.05 10.39 -8.51
C ASN A 84 15.75 9.04 -7.81
N VAL A 85 14.50 8.80 -7.41
CA VAL A 85 14.09 7.52 -6.86
C VAL A 85 14.12 6.47 -7.97
N PRO A 86 14.83 5.34 -7.82
CA PRO A 86 14.87 4.30 -8.82
C PRO A 86 13.46 3.75 -9.12
N HIS A 87 13.07 3.74 -10.38
CA HIS A 87 11.79 3.23 -10.83
C HIS A 87 11.87 2.76 -12.28
N MET A 88 10.93 1.93 -12.70
CA MET A 88 10.88 1.39 -14.05
C MET A 88 9.44 1.37 -14.58
N HIS A 89 9.22 2.02 -15.73
CA HIS A 89 7.96 1.97 -16.47
C HIS A 89 7.90 0.72 -17.35
N CYS A 90 7.91 -0.47 -16.72
CA CYS A 90 7.90 -1.73 -17.44
C CYS A 90 6.54 -2.06 -18.09
N GLY A 91 5.47 -1.41 -17.64
CA GLY A 91 4.12 -1.75 -18.06
C GLY A 91 3.61 -3.05 -17.44
N LYS A 92 2.34 -3.35 -17.70
CA LYS A 92 1.68 -4.56 -17.23
C LYS A 92 0.75 -5.13 -18.28
N PHE A 93 0.78 -6.43 -18.48
CA PHE A 93 -0.28 -7.15 -19.17
C PHE A 93 -1.30 -7.69 -18.18
N ILE A 94 -2.59 -7.43 -18.44
CA ILE A 94 -3.72 -8.12 -17.82
C ILE A 94 -4.15 -9.17 -18.81
N VAL A 95 -4.00 -10.45 -18.48
CA VAL A 95 -4.08 -11.54 -19.43
C VAL A 95 -5.29 -12.44 -19.23
N ALA A 96 -5.99 -12.75 -20.30
CA ALA A 96 -7.02 -13.78 -20.36
C ALA A 96 -6.35 -15.13 -20.59
N THR A 97 -6.38 -16.02 -19.60
CA THR A 97 -5.76 -17.35 -19.67
C THR A 97 -6.70 -18.42 -20.23
N ASP A 98 -7.95 -18.08 -20.47
CA ASP A 98 -8.91 -18.88 -21.21
C ASP A 98 -9.87 -17.97 -22.03
N GLU A 99 -10.65 -18.59 -22.91
CA GLU A 99 -11.52 -17.90 -23.87
C GLU A 99 -12.65 -17.12 -23.18
N ARG A 100 -13.15 -17.60 -22.03
CA ARG A 100 -14.22 -16.92 -21.25
C ARG A 100 -13.73 -15.60 -20.65
N GLN A 101 -12.48 -15.56 -20.23
CA GLN A 101 -11.86 -14.36 -19.63
C GLN A 101 -11.64 -13.24 -20.65
N VAL A 102 -11.62 -13.53 -21.96
CA VAL A 102 -11.49 -12.49 -23.01
C VAL A 102 -12.62 -11.46 -22.89
N GLY A 103 -13.85 -11.92 -22.63
CA GLY A 103 -15.00 -11.03 -22.43
C GLY A 103 -14.88 -10.14 -21.19
N GLU A 104 -14.13 -10.57 -20.18
CA GLU A 104 -13.91 -9.81 -18.93
C GLU A 104 -12.93 -8.63 -19.13
N LEU A 105 -12.02 -8.73 -20.11
CA LEU A 105 -11.07 -7.66 -20.41
C LEU A 105 -11.77 -6.34 -20.78
N ALA A 106 -12.82 -6.39 -21.59
CA ALA A 106 -13.60 -5.21 -21.94
C ALA A 106 -14.23 -4.54 -20.70
N GLY A 107 -14.73 -5.34 -19.75
CA GLY A 107 -15.27 -4.84 -18.48
C GLY A 107 -14.20 -4.19 -17.60
N ILE A 108 -12.98 -4.75 -17.58
CA ILE A 108 -11.82 -4.16 -16.88
C ILE A 108 -11.45 -2.83 -17.54
N ALA A 109 -11.38 -2.77 -18.88
CA ALA A 109 -11.05 -1.54 -19.60
C ALA A 109 -12.11 -0.44 -19.39
N ALA A 110 -13.40 -0.81 -19.36
CA ALA A 110 -14.47 0.14 -19.08
C ALA A 110 -14.38 0.70 -17.65
N ARG A 111 -14.09 -0.12 -16.65
CA ARG A 111 -13.88 0.31 -15.27
C ARG A 111 -12.67 1.22 -15.13
N ALA A 112 -11.56 0.88 -15.80
CA ALA A 112 -10.37 1.70 -15.82
C ALA A 112 -10.65 3.11 -16.36
N ARG A 113 -11.37 3.23 -17.50
CA ARG A 113 -11.78 4.53 -18.04
C ARG A 113 -12.67 5.31 -17.06
N ALA A 114 -13.60 4.64 -16.39
CA ALA A 114 -14.45 5.29 -15.37
C ALA A 114 -13.63 5.85 -14.19
N ASN A 115 -12.43 5.31 -13.96
CA ASN A 115 -11.48 5.78 -12.94
C ASN A 115 -10.49 6.84 -13.48
N GLY A 116 -10.57 7.23 -14.76
CA GLY A 116 -9.63 8.17 -15.40
C GLY A 116 -8.32 7.51 -15.87
N VAL A 117 -8.34 6.20 -16.15
CA VAL A 117 -7.22 5.47 -16.76
C VAL A 117 -7.54 5.22 -18.22
N ASP A 118 -7.04 6.09 -19.10
CA ASP A 118 -7.40 6.13 -20.52
C ASP A 118 -6.34 5.49 -21.44
N ASP A 119 -5.23 5.01 -20.88
CA ASP A 119 -4.06 4.51 -21.59
C ASP A 119 -4.01 2.98 -21.75
N LEU A 120 -5.11 2.28 -21.48
CA LEU A 120 -5.18 0.84 -21.71
C LEU A 120 -5.32 0.51 -23.20
N HIS A 121 -4.51 -0.44 -23.69
CA HIS A 121 -4.57 -0.94 -25.06
C HIS A 121 -5.01 -2.40 -25.07
N GLU A 122 -6.05 -2.72 -25.82
CA GLU A 122 -6.48 -4.09 -26.07
C GLU A 122 -5.51 -4.76 -27.06
N LEU A 123 -5.09 -5.97 -26.74
CA LEU A 123 -4.20 -6.79 -27.56
C LEU A 123 -4.85 -8.13 -27.88
N THR A 124 -4.76 -8.55 -29.13
CA THR A 124 -5.04 -9.93 -29.51
C THR A 124 -4.02 -10.88 -28.88
N ALA A 125 -4.37 -12.16 -28.80
CA ALA A 125 -3.44 -13.20 -28.32
C ALA A 125 -2.10 -13.17 -29.09
N ALA A 126 -2.15 -13.04 -30.42
CA ALA A 126 -0.97 -12.98 -31.27
C ALA A 126 -0.08 -11.76 -30.97
N GLN A 127 -0.67 -10.58 -30.75
CA GLN A 127 0.07 -9.38 -30.39
C GLN A 127 0.72 -9.49 -29.00
N ALA A 128 0.00 -10.03 -28.01
CA ALA A 128 0.53 -10.22 -26.67
C ALA A 128 1.68 -11.22 -26.65
N MET A 129 1.53 -12.37 -27.34
CA MET A 129 2.57 -13.40 -27.47
C MET A 129 3.75 -12.96 -28.32
N HIS A 130 3.55 -12.06 -29.30
CA HIS A 130 4.66 -11.45 -30.04
C HIS A 130 5.49 -10.53 -29.14
N ALA A 131 4.83 -9.75 -28.28
CA ALA A 131 5.51 -8.84 -27.35
C ALA A 131 6.20 -9.57 -26.18
N GLU A 132 5.64 -10.71 -25.74
CA GLU A 132 6.16 -11.56 -24.68
C GLU A 132 6.12 -13.03 -25.11
N PRO A 133 7.17 -13.55 -25.79
CA PRO A 133 7.12 -14.86 -26.46
C PRO A 133 6.93 -16.08 -25.56
N ALA A 134 7.23 -15.96 -24.26
CA ALA A 134 6.98 -17.03 -23.29
C ALA A 134 5.51 -17.12 -22.84
N LEU A 135 4.70 -16.12 -23.18
CA LEU A 135 3.29 -16.01 -22.78
C LEU A 135 2.40 -16.96 -23.62
N SER A 136 1.38 -17.54 -22.96
CA SER A 136 0.31 -18.28 -23.63
C SER A 136 -1.03 -17.75 -23.10
N VAL A 137 -1.78 -17.03 -23.97
CA VAL A 137 -3.00 -16.31 -23.59
C VAL A 137 -4.01 -16.25 -24.73
N HIS A 138 -5.26 -15.95 -24.41
CA HIS A 138 -6.34 -15.76 -25.38
C HIS A 138 -6.60 -14.27 -25.73
N GLY A 139 -6.01 -13.33 -24.96
CA GLY A 139 -6.06 -11.90 -25.17
C GLY A 139 -5.44 -11.17 -23.98
N ALA A 140 -5.17 -9.88 -24.10
CA ALA A 140 -4.61 -9.08 -23.04
C ALA A 140 -5.02 -7.61 -23.11
N LEU A 141 -4.86 -6.90 -21.97
CA LEU A 141 -4.79 -5.45 -21.92
C LEU A 141 -3.37 -5.06 -21.54
N LEU A 142 -2.78 -4.13 -22.28
CA LEU A 142 -1.54 -3.45 -21.90
C LEU A 142 -1.88 -2.20 -21.08
N SER A 143 -1.29 -2.08 -19.90
CA SER A 143 -1.29 -0.88 -19.07
C SER A 143 0.11 -0.26 -19.07
N PRO A 144 0.39 0.73 -19.89
CA PRO A 144 1.72 1.35 -20.00
C PRO A 144 2.12 2.12 -18.74
N SER A 145 1.15 2.74 -18.05
CA SER A 145 1.36 3.56 -16.86
C SER A 145 1.59 2.75 -15.58
N THR A 146 1.52 1.43 -15.64
CA THR A 146 1.95 0.55 -14.54
C THR A 146 3.46 0.42 -14.57
N GLY A 147 4.10 0.42 -13.40
CA GLY A 147 5.54 0.25 -13.27
C GLY A 147 5.91 -0.34 -11.90
N ILE A 148 7.18 -0.26 -11.59
CA ILE A 148 7.74 -0.63 -10.27
C ILE A 148 8.67 0.48 -9.78
N LEU A 149 8.85 0.57 -8.46
CA LEU A 149 9.77 1.50 -7.84
C LEU A 149 10.57 0.80 -6.74
N ASP A 150 11.71 1.37 -6.37
CA ASP A 150 12.39 1.04 -5.13
C ASP A 150 11.66 1.73 -3.97
N ALA A 151 10.85 0.95 -3.23
CA ALA A 151 10.05 1.48 -2.12
C ALA A 151 10.92 1.97 -0.96
N HIS A 152 12.11 1.40 -0.77
CA HIS A 152 13.03 1.84 0.28
C HIS A 152 13.66 3.19 -0.09
N ALA A 153 14.19 3.33 -1.30
CA ALA A 153 14.72 4.60 -1.80
C ALA A 153 13.64 5.71 -1.78
N TYR A 154 12.39 5.36 -2.12
CA TYR A 154 11.26 6.28 -2.02
C TYR A 154 11.03 6.78 -0.58
N MET A 155 11.00 5.87 0.40
CA MET A 155 10.83 6.25 1.80
C MET A 155 12.01 7.05 2.34
N LEU A 156 13.24 6.76 1.91
CA LEU A 156 14.42 7.57 2.26
C LEU A 156 14.32 9.00 1.70
N ALA A 157 13.83 9.15 0.47
CA ALA A 157 13.61 10.49 -0.11
C ALA A 157 12.54 11.28 0.67
N LEU A 158 11.41 10.62 1.04
CA LEU A 158 10.37 11.25 1.87
C LEU A 158 10.91 11.67 3.24
N ARG A 159 11.76 10.84 3.84
CA ARG A 159 12.43 11.15 5.10
C ARG A 159 13.37 12.34 4.94
N GLY A 160 14.19 12.37 3.88
CA GLY A 160 15.07 13.49 3.58
C GLY A 160 14.31 14.81 3.49
N ASP A 161 13.23 14.85 2.71
CA ASP A 161 12.37 16.05 2.61
C ASP A 161 11.78 16.46 3.96
N LEU A 162 11.36 15.50 4.80
CA LEU A 162 10.85 15.78 6.13
C LEU A 162 11.92 16.45 7.00
N GLU A 163 13.13 15.88 7.04
CA GLU A 163 14.26 16.38 7.84
C GLU A 163 14.75 17.73 7.31
N ASP A 164 14.82 17.94 6.00
CA ASP A 164 15.19 19.22 5.36
C ASP A 164 14.21 20.36 5.71
N HIS A 165 12.97 20.02 6.04
CA HIS A 165 11.95 20.99 6.48
C HIS A 165 11.77 21.01 8.01
N GLY A 166 12.75 20.52 8.76
CA GLY A 166 12.82 20.61 10.22
C GLY A 166 11.99 19.57 10.98
N GLY A 167 11.41 18.58 10.29
CA GLY A 167 10.74 17.46 10.96
C GLY A 167 11.73 16.42 11.48
N ALA A 168 11.31 15.60 12.43
CA ALA A 168 12.12 14.58 13.06
C ALA A 168 11.40 13.24 13.18
N ILE A 169 12.17 12.15 13.27
CA ILE A 169 11.64 10.81 13.55
C ILE A 169 12.21 10.31 14.87
N ALA A 170 11.34 9.96 15.80
CA ALA A 170 11.69 9.28 17.04
C ALA A 170 11.50 7.77 16.84
N PHE A 171 12.61 7.04 16.74
CA PHE A 171 12.62 5.59 16.66
C PHE A 171 12.51 4.93 18.03
N GLY A 172 12.02 3.70 18.09
CA GLY A 172 11.76 3.00 19.34
C GLY A 172 10.65 3.65 20.18
N ALA A 173 9.84 4.52 19.57
CA ALA A 173 8.83 5.34 20.21
C ALA A 173 7.43 4.86 19.82
N ALA A 174 6.92 3.86 20.55
CA ALA A 174 5.56 3.36 20.38
C ALA A 174 4.57 4.28 21.10
N LEU A 175 3.56 4.79 20.39
CA LEU A 175 2.46 5.50 21.02
C LEU A 175 1.53 4.50 21.71
N ASP A 176 1.44 4.58 23.04
CA ASP A 176 0.61 3.69 23.85
C ASP A 176 -0.86 4.13 23.84
N SER A 177 -1.10 5.42 24.10
CA SER A 177 -2.44 6.01 24.13
C SER A 177 -2.38 7.53 23.95
N ALA A 178 -3.53 8.14 23.73
CA ALA A 178 -3.68 9.59 23.68
C ALA A 178 -4.91 10.03 24.45
N GLU A 179 -4.77 11.10 25.25
CA GLU A 179 -5.87 11.76 25.96
C GLU A 179 -6.24 13.04 25.20
N THR A 180 -7.52 13.28 25.02
CA THR A 180 -7.99 14.58 24.50
C THR A 180 -7.89 15.65 25.58
N VAL A 181 -7.15 16.71 25.28
CA VAL A 181 -6.94 17.85 26.20
C VAL A 181 -7.29 19.16 25.50
N PRO A 182 -7.49 20.27 26.25
CA PRO A 182 -7.71 21.56 25.62
C PRO A 182 -6.59 21.92 24.62
N GLY A 183 -6.98 22.12 23.36
CA GLY A 183 -6.08 22.49 22.27
C GLY A 183 -5.34 21.34 21.57
N GLY A 184 -5.67 20.06 21.86
CA GLY A 184 -5.06 18.92 21.17
C GLY A 184 -5.09 17.62 21.97
N PHE A 185 -3.94 16.94 22.02
CA PHE A 185 -3.79 15.61 22.61
C PHE A 185 -2.58 15.55 23.52
N LEU A 186 -2.70 14.81 24.62
CA LEU A 186 -1.59 14.38 25.46
C LEU A 186 -1.28 12.92 25.12
N LEU A 187 -0.10 12.69 24.60
CA LEU A 187 0.38 11.40 24.13
C LEU A 187 1.20 10.69 25.21
N HIS A 188 0.98 9.40 25.39
CA HIS A 188 1.76 8.53 26.27
C HIS A 188 2.66 7.63 25.41
N VAL A 189 3.97 7.76 25.58
CA VAL A 189 5.02 7.03 24.81
C VAL A 189 5.97 6.42 25.85
N GLY A 190 5.67 5.21 26.31
CA GLY A 190 6.34 4.62 27.47
C GLY A 190 6.22 5.52 28.71
N GLU A 191 7.33 5.95 29.27
CA GLU A 191 7.35 6.87 30.42
C GLU A 191 7.26 8.36 30.01
N MET A 192 7.43 8.66 28.71
CA MET A 192 7.37 10.03 28.22
C MET A 192 5.94 10.50 27.97
N ARG A 193 5.73 11.80 28.12
CA ARG A 193 4.51 12.48 27.75
C ARG A 193 4.81 13.61 26.77
N LEU A 194 4.07 13.64 25.67
CA LEU A 194 4.22 14.64 24.62
C LEU A 194 2.84 15.24 24.32
N LYS A 195 2.75 16.55 24.28
CA LYS A 195 1.53 17.23 23.88
C LYS A 195 1.60 17.64 22.41
N CYS A 196 0.50 17.47 21.68
CA CYS A 196 0.43 17.92 20.29
C CYS A 196 -0.95 18.52 19.96
N ARG A 197 -0.98 19.38 18.93
CA ARG A 197 -2.23 19.95 18.42
C ARG A 197 -2.89 19.05 17.38
N MET A 198 -2.09 18.33 16.62
CA MET A 198 -2.53 17.45 15.52
C MET A 198 -1.92 16.07 15.70
N LEU A 199 -2.76 15.06 15.56
CA LEU A 199 -2.38 13.65 15.64
C LEU A 199 -2.83 12.90 14.38
N ILE A 200 -1.89 12.35 13.64
CA ILE A 200 -2.15 11.55 12.45
C ILE A 200 -1.83 10.09 12.75
N ASN A 201 -2.86 9.27 12.85
CA ASN A 201 -2.70 7.82 13.04
C ASN A 201 -2.50 7.13 11.69
N SER A 202 -1.26 6.91 11.32
CA SER A 202 -0.81 6.13 10.16
C SER A 202 -0.08 4.83 10.57
N ALA A 203 -0.48 4.25 11.71
CA ALA A 203 0.14 3.09 12.32
C ALA A 203 -0.13 1.75 11.58
N GLY A 204 -0.58 1.79 10.33
CA GLY A 204 -0.74 0.62 9.46
C GLY A 204 -1.57 -0.50 10.09
N LEU A 205 -0.95 -1.65 10.34
CA LEU A 205 -1.59 -2.82 10.94
C LEU A 205 -2.17 -2.54 12.33
N SER A 206 -1.56 -1.63 13.08
CA SER A 206 -1.96 -1.27 14.44
C SER A 206 -2.90 -0.06 14.51
N ALA A 207 -3.26 0.57 13.38
CA ALA A 207 -4.03 1.79 13.38
C ALA A 207 -5.41 1.68 14.07
N PRO A 208 -6.22 0.62 13.88
CA PRO A 208 -7.47 0.46 14.63
C PRO A 208 -7.25 0.22 16.13
N ALA A 209 -6.26 -0.60 16.50
CA ALA A 209 -5.92 -0.85 17.90
C ALA A 209 -5.47 0.41 18.63
N LEU A 210 -4.65 1.25 17.98
CA LEU A 210 -4.26 2.55 18.50
C LEU A 210 -5.46 3.49 18.63
N ALA A 211 -6.32 3.56 17.62
CA ALA A 211 -7.50 4.42 17.64
C ALA A 211 -8.44 4.11 18.80
N ARG A 212 -8.56 2.84 19.23
CA ARG A 212 -9.35 2.46 20.43
C ARG A 212 -8.75 2.96 21.74
N ARG A 213 -7.49 3.43 21.74
CA ARG A 213 -6.77 3.98 22.89
C ARG A 213 -6.63 5.51 22.82
N ILE A 214 -7.33 6.15 21.89
CA ILE A 214 -7.48 7.61 21.83
C ILE A 214 -8.75 7.97 22.60
N ASP A 215 -8.57 8.65 23.75
CA ASP A 215 -9.68 9.09 24.58
C ASP A 215 -10.56 10.11 23.84
N GLY A 216 -11.87 9.99 24.02
CA GLY A 216 -12.86 10.81 23.32
C GLY A 216 -13.23 10.34 21.92
N LEU A 217 -12.50 9.38 21.31
CA LEU A 217 -12.90 8.80 20.04
C LEU A 217 -13.94 7.70 20.24
N GLY A 218 -15.17 7.92 19.72
CA GLY A 218 -16.25 6.94 19.78
C GLY A 218 -15.88 5.63 19.04
N ARG A 219 -16.26 4.49 19.62
CA ARG A 219 -15.93 3.16 19.05
C ARG A 219 -16.56 2.91 17.68
N GLU A 220 -17.65 3.59 17.38
CA GLU A 220 -18.34 3.58 16.08
C GLU A 220 -17.49 4.16 14.93
N HIS A 221 -16.47 4.95 15.26
CA HIS A 221 -15.52 5.52 14.31
C HIS A 221 -14.28 4.64 14.08
N VAL A 222 -14.17 3.49 14.76
CA VAL A 222 -13.01 2.62 14.69
C VAL A 222 -13.42 1.26 14.10
N PRO A 223 -12.95 0.91 12.91
CA PRO A 223 -13.28 -0.39 12.31
C PRO A 223 -12.61 -1.53 13.06
N ASN A 224 -13.10 -2.76 12.82
CA ASN A 224 -12.39 -3.97 13.22
C ASN A 224 -11.13 -4.13 12.37
N GLU A 225 -10.07 -4.66 12.97
CA GLU A 225 -8.87 -5.05 12.26
C GLU A 225 -8.88 -6.52 11.88
N TYR A 226 -8.41 -6.78 10.67
CA TYR A 226 -8.16 -8.12 10.14
C TYR A 226 -6.81 -8.14 9.45
N PHE A 227 -6.19 -9.30 9.37
CA PHE A 227 -4.84 -9.46 8.86
C PHE A 227 -4.83 -10.48 7.72
N ALA A 228 -4.50 -10.02 6.51
CA ALA A 228 -4.38 -10.88 5.34
C ALA A 228 -2.91 -10.94 4.91
N LYS A 229 -2.24 -12.02 5.29
CA LYS A 229 -0.87 -12.31 4.90
C LYS A 229 -0.83 -12.69 3.42
N GLY A 230 0.16 -12.18 2.72
CA GLY A 230 0.45 -12.52 1.33
C GLY A 230 1.85 -13.06 1.22
N ASN A 231 1.97 -14.29 0.73
CA ASN A 231 3.24 -14.96 0.57
C ASN A 231 3.78 -14.76 -0.84
N TYR A 232 5.08 -14.48 -0.95
CA TYR A 232 5.78 -14.26 -2.20
C TYR A 232 6.84 -15.33 -2.42
N PHE A 233 7.00 -15.71 -3.68
CA PHE A 233 8.01 -16.65 -4.13
C PHE A 233 8.84 -16.01 -5.22
N SER A 234 10.16 -16.20 -5.17
CA SER A 234 11.09 -15.81 -6.22
C SER A 234 11.31 -16.96 -7.22
N HIS A 235 11.68 -16.62 -8.44
CA HIS A 235 12.11 -17.57 -9.46
C HIS A 235 13.62 -17.64 -9.51
N ALA A 236 14.16 -18.85 -9.44
CA ALA A 236 15.61 -19.10 -9.47
C ALA A 236 16.28 -18.94 -10.86
N GLY A 237 15.63 -18.26 -11.79
CA GLY A 237 16.12 -18.01 -13.16
C GLY A 237 15.76 -16.61 -13.63
N GLY A 238 16.29 -16.17 -14.76
CA GLY A 238 15.88 -14.91 -15.38
C GLY A 238 14.41 -14.95 -15.80
N ALA A 239 13.70 -13.84 -15.60
CA ALA A 239 12.35 -13.70 -16.11
C ALA A 239 12.36 -13.65 -17.65
N PRO A 240 11.53 -14.45 -18.35
CA PRO A 240 11.42 -14.34 -19.81
C PRO A 240 10.50 -13.19 -20.23
N PHE A 241 10.09 -12.34 -19.27
CA PHE A 241 9.15 -11.24 -19.45
C PHE A 241 9.83 -9.90 -19.17
N THR A 242 9.41 -8.90 -19.91
CA THR A 242 9.86 -7.51 -19.74
C THR A 242 8.81 -6.66 -19.02
N ARG A 243 7.61 -7.21 -18.78
CA ARG A 243 6.45 -6.58 -18.17
C ARG A 243 5.90 -7.40 -17.01
N LEU A 244 5.09 -6.78 -16.18
CA LEU A 244 4.31 -7.47 -15.17
C LEU A 244 3.19 -8.27 -15.85
N ILE A 245 2.92 -9.49 -15.40
CA ILE A 245 1.88 -10.36 -15.96
C ILE A 245 0.84 -10.64 -14.87
N TYR A 246 -0.37 -10.13 -15.05
CA TYR A 246 -1.48 -10.28 -14.12
C TYR A 246 -2.64 -11.01 -14.81
N PRO A 247 -2.96 -12.24 -14.42
CA PRO A 247 -4.19 -12.88 -14.88
C PRO A 247 -5.43 -12.05 -14.53
N VAL A 248 -6.48 -12.17 -15.35
CA VAL A 248 -7.79 -11.64 -15.02
C VAL A 248 -8.20 -12.17 -13.63
N PRO A 249 -8.68 -11.30 -12.70
CA PRO A 249 -9.07 -11.72 -11.36
C PRO A 249 -10.18 -12.76 -11.39
N GLU A 250 -10.00 -13.86 -10.67
CA GLU A 250 -11.01 -14.92 -10.53
C GLU A 250 -11.70 -14.85 -9.18
N LYS A 251 -13.02 -15.15 -9.14
CA LYS A 251 -13.82 -15.13 -7.89
C LYS A 251 -13.37 -16.17 -6.86
N ALA A 252 -12.77 -17.27 -7.30
CA ALA A 252 -12.37 -18.40 -6.47
C ALA A 252 -10.97 -18.94 -6.80
N GLY A 253 -10.22 -18.29 -7.69
CA GLY A 253 -8.92 -18.73 -8.16
C GLY A 253 -7.77 -17.92 -7.59
N LEU A 254 -6.62 -18.59 -7.43
CA LEU A 254 -5.36 -17.93 -7.11
C LEU A 254 -4.84 -17.24 -8.37
N GLY A 255 -5.15 -15.95 -8.54
CA GLY A 255 -4.54 -15.12 -9.57
C GLY A 255 -3.09 -14.81 -9.18
N VAL A 256 -2.15 -15.71 -9.47
CA VAL A 256 -0.75 -15.49 -9.16
C VAL A 256 -0.16 -14.48 -10.14
N HIS A 257 0.13 -13.30 -9.62
CA HIS A 257 0.79 -12.25 -10.38
C HIS A 257 2.28 -12.55 -10.55
N LEU A 258 2.82 -12.26 -11.72
CA LEU A 258 4.25 -12.14 -11.94
C LEU A 258 4.60 -10.65 -11.87
N THR A 259 5.48 -10.30 -10.95
CA THR A 259 6.10 -8.98 -10.86
C THR A 259 7.60 -9.10 -11.13
N LEU A 260 8.22 -8.00 -11.50
CA LEU A 260 9.66 -7.87 -11.64
C LEU A 260 10.18 -7.02 -10.48
N ASP A 261 11.38 -7.31 -10.01
CA ASP A 261 12.11 -6.36 -9.17
C ASP A 261 12.99 -5.44 -10.03
N MET A 262 13.65 -4.47 -9.39
CA MET A 262 14.54 -3.53 -10.09
C MET A 262 15.74 -4.20 -10.79
N GLY A 263 16.06 -5.44 -10.43
CA GLY A 263 17.07 -6.28 -11.10
C GLY A 263 16.51 -7.14 -12.23
N GLY A 264 15.21 -7.06 -12.52
CA GLY A 264 14.54 -7.89 -13.54
C GLY A 264 14.28 -9.33 -13.10
N GLN A 265 14.37 -9.65 -11.81
CA GLN A 265 14.03 -10.97 -11.29
C GLN A 265 12.52 -11.12 -11.14
N ALA A 266 12.01 -12.30 -11.52
CA ALA A 266 10.58 -12.60 -11.37
C ALA A 266 10.24 -12.94 -9.91
N ARG A 267 9.16 -12.31 -9.42
CA ARG A 267 8.49 -12.63 -8.17
C ARG A 267 7.04 -13.00 -8.44
N PHE A 268 6.55 -14.00 -7.73
CA PHE A 268 5.18 -14.49 -7.84
C PHE A 268 4.41 -14.27 -6.57
N GLY A 269 3.15 -13.88 -6.70
CA GLY A 269 2.28 -13.61 -5.57
C GLY A 269 1.74 -12.18 -5.57
N PRO A 270 1.18 -11.75 -4.44
CA PRO A 270 0.97 -12.56 -3.24
C PRO A 270 -0.28 -13.47 -3.35
N ASP A 271 -0.29 -14.52 -2.56
CA ASP A 271 -1.53 -15.21 -2.23
C ASP A 271 -2.34 -14.46 -1.15
N VAL A 272 -3.35 -15.12 -0.59
CA VAL A 272 -4.12 -14.61 0.55
C VAL A 272 -4.21 -15.68 1.63
N GLU A 273 -3.73 -15.33 2.82
CA GLU A 273 -3.83 -16.14 4.02
C GLU A 273 -4.36 -15.26 5.16
N TRP A 274 -5.60 -15.51 5.59
CA TRP A 274 -6.16 -14.82 6.73
C TRP A 274 -5.51 -15.37 8.01
N ILE A 275 -4.96 -14.48 8.83
CA ILE A 275 -4.26 -14.83 10.05
C ILE A 275 -4.87 -14.11 11.26
N THR A 276 -4.75 -14.75 12.43
CA THR A 276 -5.07 -14.14 13.71
C THR A 276 -3.75 -14.03 14.49
N PRO A 277 -3.24 -12.80 14.73
CA PRO A 277 -2.02 -12.61 15.50
C PRO A 277 -2.13 -13.21 16.90
N GLN A 278 -1.04 -13.75 17.41
CA GLN A 278 -0.92 -14.16 18.82
C GLN A 278 -0.20 -13.05 19.59
N GLY A 279 -0.96 -12.17 20.23
CA GLY A 279 -0.42 -10.96 20.83
C GLY A 279 0.02 -9.95 19.76
N ASP A 280 1.13 -9.24 20.00
CA ASP A 280 1.68 -8.24 19.08
C ASP A 280 2.60 -8.84 18.00
N ASP A 281 2.87 -10.15 18.06
CA ASP A 281 3.78 -10.81 17.12
C ASP A 281 3.08 -11.23 15.83
N LEU A 282 3.61 -10.73 14.70
CA LEU A 282 3.17 -11.06 13.36
C LEU A 282 4.15 -12.06 12.72
N ASP A 283 3.64 -13.21 12.28
CA ASP A 283 4.45 -14.22 11.62
C ASP A 283 4.63 -13.92 10.12
N TYR A 284 5.81 -13.47 9.73
CA TYR A 284 6.20 -13.20 8.35
C TYR A 284 6.90 -14.39 7.65
N ARG A 285 6.99 -15.56 8.28
CA ARG A 285 7.59 -16.75 7.64
C ARG A 285 6.72 -17.24 6.49
N VAL A 286 7.35 -17.59 5.39
CA VAL A 286 6.66 -18.17 4.22
C VAL A 286 6.69 -19.68 4.33
N ASP A 287 5.51 -20.32 4.34
CA ASP A 287 5.41 -21.78 4.23
C ASP A 287 5.73 -22.21 2.78
N PRO A 288 6.82 -22.98 2.55
CA PRO A 288 7.18 -23.45 1.20
C PRO A 288 6.06 -24.20 0.47
N LYS A 289 5.19 -24.91 1.21
CA LYS A 289 4.10 -25.70 0.65
C LYS A 289 3.04 -24.84 -0.06
N ARG A 290 2.92 -23.58 0.32
CA ARG A 290 2.00 -22.66 -0.35
C ARG A 290 2.37 -22.41 -1.81
N GLY A 291 3.65 -22.56 -2.16
CA GLY A 291 4.15 -22.48 -3.52
C GLY A 291 3.60 -23.59 -4.45
N ASP A 292 3.13 -24.71 -3.91
CA ASP A 292 2.62 -25.83 -4.73
C ASP A 292 1.42 -25.39 -5.58
N ALA A 293 0.52 -24.57 -5.04
CA ALA A 293 -0.62 -24.05 -5.76
C ALA A 293 -0.23 -23.05 -6.86
N PHE A 294 0.92 -22.40 -6.75
CA PHE A 294 1.38 -21.38 -7.69
C PHE A 294 1.74 -21.99 -9.04
N TYR A 295 2.33 -23.20 -9.07
CA TYR A 295 2.76 -23.84 -10.31
C TYR A 295 1.62 -23.96 -11.33
N ALA A 296 0.46 -24.45 -10.90
CA ALA A 296 -0.69 -24.59 -11.77
C ALA A 296 -1.19 -23.22 -12.28
N ALA A 297 -1.25 -22.21 -11.41
CA ALA A 297 -1.69 -20.86 -11.76
C ALA A 297 -0.72 -20.18 -12.74
N ILE A 298 0.58 -20.29 -12.52
CA ILE A 298 1.61 -19.70 -13.38
C ILE A 298 1.60 -20.36 -14.77
N ARG A 299 1.47 -21.67 -14.84
CA ARG A 299 1.46 -22.41 -16.12
C ARG A 299 0.29 -22.07 -17.02
N ARG A 300 -0.76 -21.48 -16.50
CA ARG A 300 -1.89 -20.98 -17.31
C ARG A 300 -1.47 -19.89 -18.29
N TYR A 301 -0.51 -19.04 -17.91
CA TYR A 301 0.02 -17.98 -18.78
C TYR A 301 1.48 -18.18 -19.19
N TRP A 302 2.24 -19.03 -18.46
CA TRP A 302 3.60 -19.40 -18.77
C TRP A 302 3.77 -20.93 -18.76
N PRO A 303 3.40 -21.65 -19.85
CA PRO A 303 3.43 -23.11 -19.90
C PRO A 303 4.82 -23.71 -19.68
N GLY A 304 5.88 -23.00 -20.05
CA GLY A 304 7.26 -23.44 -19.87
C GLY A 304 7.79 -23.37 -18.43
N PHE A 305 6.97 -22.96 -17.45
CA PHE A 305 7.40 -22.85 -16.06
C PHE A 305 7.69 -24.21 -15.42
N LYS A 306 8.92 -24.42 -14.95
CA LYS A 306 9.44 -25.71 -14.48
C LYS A 306 9.07 -25.99 -13.03
N ASP A 307 8.92 -27.27 -12.67
CA ASP A 307 8.82 -27.70 -11.27
C ASP A 307 10.11 -27.37 -10.50
N GLY A 308 9.99 -27.09 -9.22
CA GLY A 308 11.11 -26.75 -8.34
C GLY A 308 11.71 -25.36 -8.58
N ALA A 309 11.12 -24.53 -9.45
CA ALA A 309 11.64 -23.21 -9.79
C ALA A 309 11.25 -22.09 -8.79
N LEU A 310 10.31 -22.36 -7.88
CA LEU A 310 9.89 -21.42 -6.85
C LEU A 310 10.70 -21.59 -5.58
N THR A 311 11.17 -20.46 -5.04
CA THR A 311 11.83 -20.39 -3.72
C THR A 311 11.03 -19.41 -2.85
N PRO A 312 10.69 -19.77 -1.60
CA PRO A 312 10.09 -18.84 -0.67
C PRO A 312 10.93 -17.55 -0.56
N ALA A 313 10.28 -16.39 -0.66
CA ALA A 313 10.97 -15.11 -0.60
C ALA A 313 10.62 -14.35 0.69
N TYR A 314 9.49 -13.68 0.71
CA TYR A 314 9.03 -12.93 1.87
C TYR A 314 7.50 -12.95 1.95
N ALA A 315 6.97 -12.52 3.09
CA ALA A 315 5.55 -12.27 3.25
C ALA A 315 5.30 -10.82 3.66
N GLY A 316 4.17 -10.28 3.23
CA GLY A 316 3.63 -9.02 3.71
C GLY A 316 2.25 -9.24 4.33
N ILE A 317 1.87 -8.39 5.28
CA ILE A 317 0.55 -8.45 5.91
C ILE A 317 -0.22 -7.19 5.54
N ARG A 318 -1.44 -7.38 5.04
CA ARG A 318 -2.32 -6.28 4.64
C ARG A 318 -3.20 -5.86 5.82
N PRO A 319 -3.26 -4.56 6.17
CA PRO A 319 -4.18 -4.05 7.18
C PRO A 319 -5.60 -4.02 6.61
N LYS A 320 -6.35 -5.09 6.86
CA LYS A 320 -7.75 -5.20 6.44
C LYS A 320 -8.69 -4.63 7.49
N ILE A 321 -9.79 -4.02 7.04
CA ILE A 321 -10.90 -3.54 7.88
C ILE A 321 -12.22 -4.22 7.50
N HIS A 322 -12.12 -5.39 6.88
CA HIS A 322 -13.22 -6.30 6.57
C HIS A 322 -12.72 -7.74 6.70
N GLY A 323 -13.61 -8.64 7.10
CA GLY A 323 -13.31 -10.07 7.21
C GLY A 323 -13.31 -10.80 5.85
N PRO A 324 -12.96 -12.10 5.83
CA PRO A 324 -12.86 -12.91 4.61
C PRO A 324 -14.17 -13.03 3.86
N ASP A 325 -15.29 -13.05 4.57
CA ASP A 325 -16.63 -13.24 4.03
C ASP A 325 -17.41 -11.93 3.85
N GLU A 326 -16.76 -10.78 4.13
CA GLU A 326 -17.35 -9.46 4.01
C GLU A 326 -16.96 -8.80 2.67
N PRO A 327 -17.79 -7.87 2.16
CA PRO A 327 -17.40 -7.07 0.99
C PRO A 327 -16.08 -6.33 1.21
N VAL A 328 -15.29 -6.23 0.16
CA VAL A 328 -14.01 -5.51 0.23
C VAL A 328 -14.25 -4.04 0.60
N ALA A 329 -13.74 -3.64 1.74
CA ALA A 329 -13.83 -2.26 2.20
C ALA A 329 -12.89 -1.33 1.41
N ASP A 330 -13.31 -0.08 1.25
CA ASP A 330 -12.45 1.00 0.72
C ASP A 330 -11.45 1.49 1.78
N PHE A 331 -10.54 2.39 1.41
CA PHE A 331 -9.77 3.16 2.35
C PHE A 331 -10.68 4.01 3.23
N VAL A 332 -10.30 4.16 4.50
CA VAL A 332 -10.98 5.06 5.42
C VAL A 332 -9.97 6.10 5.91
N ILE A 333 -10.21 7.35 5.52
CA ILE A 333 -9.49 8.53 6.02
C ILE A 333 -10.50 9.28 6.89
N SER A 334 -10.44 9.04 8.20
CA SER A 334 -11.39 9.56 9.17
C SER A 334 -10.82 10.81 9.83
N GLY A 335 -11.37 11.97 9.48
CA GLY A 335 -10.97 13.28 10.00
C GLY A 335 -12.00 13.88 10.96
N PRO A 336 -11.78 15.14 11.41
CA PRO A 336 -12.63 15.83 12.37
C PRO A 336 -14.12 15.87 12.00
N GLN A 337 -14.43 15.96 10.71
CA GLN A 337 -15.82 16.00 10.22
C GLN A 337 -16.57 14.68 10.49
N ALA A 338 -15.85 13.56 10.60
CA ALA A 338 -16.45 12.25 10.83
C ALA A 338 -16.66 11.95 12.32
N HIS A 339 -15.69 12.33 13.18
CA HIS A 339 -15.69 11.91 14.60
C HIS A 339 -15.67 13.08 15.59
N GLY A 340 -15.64 14.33 15.14
CA GLY A 340 -15.75 15.53 15.98
C GLY A 340 -14.48 15.95 16.73
N LEU A 341 -13.39 15.17 16.72
CA LEU A 341 -12.15 15.51 17.39
C LEU A 341 -11.26 16.38 16.50
N ALA A 342 -11.16 17.66 16.83
CA ALA A 342 -10.32 18.59 16.08
C ALA A 342 -8.84 18.14 16.11
N GLY A 343 -8.17 18.18 14.96
CA GLY A 343 -6.75 17.83 14.84
C GLY A 343 -6.45 16.34 14.74
N LEU A 344 -7.43 15.43 14.84
CA LEU A 344 -7.22 13.99 14.66
C LEU A 344 -7.54 13.55 13.22
N VAL A 345 -6.65 12.80 12.62
CA VAL A 345 -6.92 12.02 11.39
C VAL A 345 -6.46 10.59 11.56
N ASN A 346 -7.37 9.64 11.35
CA ASN A 346 -7.06 8.21 11.35
C ASN A 346 -7.06 7.65 9.93
N LEU A 347 -6.08 6.78 9.62
CA LEU A 347 -5.94 6.09 8.35
C LEU A 347 -6.14 4.59 8.57
N PHE A 348 -7.27 4.06 8.07
CA PHE A 348 -7.60 2.65 8.24
C PHE A 348 -7.69 1.93 6.90
N GLY A 349 -7.26 0.68 6.87
CA GLY A 349 -7.36 -0.17 5.70
C GLY A 349 -6.48 0.28 4.53
N ILE A 350 -5.40 1.03 4.80
CA ILE A 350 -4.50 1.50 3.75
C ILE A 350 -3.55 0.36 3.35
N GLU A 351 -4.09 -0.55 2.55
CA GLU A 351 -3.36 -1.62 1.86
C GLU A 351 -3.03 -1.22 0.40
N SER A 352 -2.83 -2.16 -0.53
CA SER A 352 -2.72 -1.82 -1.97
C SER A 352 -3.99 -1.07 -2.44
N PRO A 353 -3.81 0.08 -3.11
CA PRO A 353 -2.60 0.69 -3.67
C PRO A 353 -1.94 1.78 -2.78
N GLY A 354 -1.91 1.64 -1.48
CA GLY A 354 -1.47 2.66 -0.52
C GLY A 354 -0.09 3.27 -0.82
N LEU A 355 0.87 2.46 -1.30
CA LEU A 355 2.19 2.95 -1.70
C LEU A 355 2.07 3.95 -2.86
N THR A 356 1.38 3.58 -3.94
CA THR A 356 1.13 4.48 -5.08
C THR A 356 0.34 5.71 -4.66
N SER A 357 -0.61 5.55 -3.74
CA SER A 357 -1.53 6.60 -3.30
C SER A 357 -0.95 7.52 -2.22
N SER A 358 0.23 7.22 -1.66
CA SER A 358 0.73 7.83 -0.42
C SER A 358 0.78 9.36 -0.45
N LEU A 359 1.25 9.96 -1.55
CA LEU A 359 1.30 11.42 -1.71
C LEU A 359 -0.09 12.06 -1.86
N ALA A 360 -1.04 11.36 -2.49
CA ALA A 360 -2.43 11.83 -2.58
C ALA A 360 -3.16 11.67 -1.24
N ILE A 361 -2.92 10.58 -0.50
CA ILE A 361 -3.40 10.41 0.88
C ILE A 361 -2.90 11.55 1.77
N ALA A 362 -1.61 11.87 1.68
CA ALA A 362 -1.02 12.97 2.44
C ALA A 362 -1.70 14.32 2.16
N ALA A 363 -2.00 14.60 0.90
CA ALA A 363 -2.72 15.81 0.52
C ALA A 363 -4.16 15.83 1.09
N ASP A 364 -4.86 14.69 1.05
CA ASP A 364 -6.21 14.54 1.63
C ASP A 364 -6.19 14.72 3.17
N VAL A 365 -5.18 14.15 3.86
CA VAL A 365 -4.98 14.34 5.30
C VAL A 365 -4.82 15.82 5.65
N VAL A 366 -3.95 16.52 4.94
CA VAL A 366 -3.72 17.94 5.17
C VAL A 366 -5.00 18.76 4.93
N ALA A 367 -5.73 18.48 3.84
CA ALA A 367 -6.99 19.18 3.57
C ALA A 367 -8.01 19.01 4.71
N ARG A 368 -8.11 17.80 5.29
CA ARG A 368 -9.01 17.54 6.42
C ARG A 368 -8.60 18.27 7.70
N LEU A 369 -7.29 18.41 7.94
CA LEU A 369 -6.77 19.17 9.09
C LEU A 369 -7.00 20.67 8.94
N ASP A 370 -6.90 21.20 7.72
CA ASP A 370 -7.10 22.62 7.41
C ASP A 370 -8.60 23.00 7.31
N GLY A 371 -9.52 22.04 7.54
CA GLY A 371 -10.97 22.28 7.49
C GLY A 371 -11.58 22.22 6.09
N GLY A 372 -10.82 21.78 5.09
CA GLY A 372 -11.33 21.45 3.77
C GLY A 372 -12.01 20.08 3.79
N ALA A 373 -13.26 20.01 3.33
CA ALA A 373 -14.00 18.76 3.19
C ALA A 373 -13.67 18.05 1.89
#